data_92151b0b0be89af32cbe8b4208be0a76
#
_entry.id   92151b0b0be89af32cbe8b4208be0a76
#
_cell.length_a   1.000
_cell.length_b   1.000
_cell.length_c   1.000
_cell.angle_alpha   90.00
_cell.angle_beta   90.00
_cell.angle_gamma   90.00
#
_symmetry.space_group_name_H-M   'P 1'
#
loop_
_entity.id
_entity.type
_entity.pdbx_description
1 polymer ?
#
loop_
_entity_poly.entity_id
_entity_poly.type
_entity_poly.pdbx_seq_one_letter_code
_entity_poly.pdbx_strand_id
1 'polypeptide(L)'
;LDIKADLASVDQPSAMDEAYKEFIMQLASWDTRRDFWLQTDYYKQRQSGNARADAAMLDDLINNIQFMPGDAAKSINDSVKLTAETGQDANNLLRQYVAFASQRAAGHLNDELKGAWAARTVQMKAQVKRQEEVAEAIFNRRTHSVEQALKVAQQHNISRSETDVPADQLPDSELFLLGRPMLQARLENLQA
;
A
#
# COMPACT_ATOMS: atom_id res chain seq x y z
N LEU A 1 17.01 16.97 -14.12
CA LEU A 1 16.05 15.87 -14.38
C LEU A 1 14.80 16.15 -13.54
N ASP A 2 13.80 16.81 -14.15
CA ASP A 2 12.49 16.99 -13.51
C ASP A 2 11.74 15.66 -13.58
N ILE A 3 11.64 14.99 -12.44
CA ILE A 3 10.73 13.86 -12.27
C ILE A 3 9.37 14.45 -11.95
N LYS A 4 8.54 14.67 -12.94
CA LYS A 4 7.10 14.85 -12.77
C LYS A 4 6.50 13.49 -12.47
N ALA A 5 6.21 13.24 -11.20
CA ALA A 5 5.29 12.21 -10.82
C ALA A 5 3.88 12.69 -11.22
N ASP A 6 3.37 12.22 -12.34
CA ASP A 6 1.96 12.32 -12.68
C ASP A 6 1.19 11.46 -11.68
N LEU A 7 0.75 12.09 -10.59
CA LEU A 7 -0.32 11.56 -9.76
C LEU A 7 -1.59 11.73 -10.57
N ALA A 8 -1.85 10.80 -11.49
CA ALA A 8 -3.15 10.67 -12.09
C ALA A 8 -4.16 10.62 -10.94
N SER A 9 -5.02 11.61 -10.88
CA SER A 9 -6.18 11.63 -10.01
C SER A 9 -7.11 10.50 -10.46
N VAL A 10 -6.85 9.31 -9.96
CA VAL A 10 -7.86 8.27 -9.92
C VAL A 10 -8.93 8.86 -8.99
N ASP A 11 -10.17 8.93 -9.47
CA ASP A 11 -11.34 9.22 -8.64
C ASP A 11 -11.39 8.17 -7.52
N GLN A 12 -10.62 8.40 -6.47
CA GLN A 12 -10.70 7.59 -5.26
C GLN A 12 -11.89 8.10 -4.47
N PRO A 13 -12.83 7.22 -4.10
CA PRO A 13 -13.89 7.57 -3.18
C PRO A 13 -13.24 8.23 -1.95
N SER A 14 -13.89 9.26 -1.39
CA SER A 14 -13.33 9.94 -0.23
C SER A 14 -13.12 8.93 0.89
N ALA A 15 -12.12 9.15 1.76
CA ALA A 15 -11.87 8.28 2.90
C ALA A 15 -13.12 8.12 3.79
N MET A 16 -14.00 9.12 3.81
CA MET A 16 -15.30 9.05 4.50
C MET A 16 -16.25 8.08 3.82
N ASP A 17 -16.28 8.03 2.48
CA ASP A 17 -17.14 7.10 1.73
C ASP A 17 -16.68 5.66 1.94
N GLU A 18 -15.39 5.41 1.96
CA GLU A 18 -14.83 4.08 2.26
C GLU A 18 -15.13 3.66 3.70
N ALA A 19 -14.94 4.55 4.66
CA ALA A 19 -15.26 4.30 6.06
C ALA A 19 -16.75 4.01 6.27
N TYR A 20 -17.63 4.76 5.59
CA TYR A 20 -19.05 4.53 5.65
C TYR A 20 -19.46 3.18 5.02
N LYS A 21 -18.91 2.83 3.86
CA LYS A 21 -19.16 1.53 3.21
C LYS A 21 -18.73 0.37 4.12
N GLU A 22 -17.54 0.45 4.69
CA GLU A 22 -17.05 -0.58 5.61
C GLU A 22 -17.94 -0.70 6.86
N PHE A 23 -18.35 0.43 7.43
CA PHE A 23 -19.27 0.45 8.56
C PHE A 23 -20.60 -0.23 8.23
N ILE A 24 -21.20 0.06 7.08
CA ILE A 24 -22.45 -0.57 6.61
C ILE A 24 -22.25 -2.07 6.39
N MET A 25 -21.11 -2.49 5.82
CA MET A 25 -20.78 -3.91 5.66
C MET A 25 -20.71 -4.62 7.01
N GLN A 26 -20.09 -4.01 8.01
CA GLN A 26 -20.04 -4.57 9.36
C GLN A 26 -21.42 -4.64 10.01
N LEU A 27 -22.25 -3.59 9.88
CA LEU A 27 -23.63 -3.58 10.41
C LEU A 27 -24.50 -4.70 9.82
N ALA A 28 -24.32 -5.01 8.55
CA ALA A 28 -25.07 -6.05 7.85
C ALA A 28 -24.47 -7.46 8.02
N SER A 29 -23.24 -7.58 8.49
CA SER A 29 -22.51 -8.84 8.58
C SER A 29 -23.11 -9.78 9.61
N TRP A 30 -23.34 -11.04 9.22
CA TRP A 30 -23.77 -12.11 10.13
C TRP A 30 -22.70 -12.37 11.20
N ASP A 31 -21.44 -12.44 10.81
CA ASP A 31 -20.33 -12.67 11.74
C ASP A 31 -20.20 -11.55 12.78
N THR A 32 -20.38 -10.29 12.38
CA THR A 32 -20.38 -9.15 13.29
C THR A 32 -21.51 -9.24 14.31
N ARG A 33 -22.72 -9.63 13.88
CA ARG A 33 -23.88 -9.84 14.78
C ARG A 33 -23.62 -10.98 15.76
N ARG A 34 -23.09 -12.12 15.27
CA ARG A 34 -22.74 -13.27 16.10
C ARG A 34 -21.69 -12.89 17.14
N ASP A 35 -20.58 -12.29 16.72
CA ASP A 35 -19.47 -11.95 17.61
C ASP A 35 -19.88 -10.89 18.65
N PHE A 36 -20.76 -9.96 18.26
CA PHE A 36 -21.38 -9.01 19.18
C PHE A 36 -22.15 -9.73 20.29
N TRP A 37 -23.08 -10.62 19.93
CA TRP A 37 -23.89 -11.32 20.93
C TRP A 37 -23.06 -12.16 21.88
N LEU A 38 -22.04 -12.87 21.36
CA LEU A 38 -21.18 -13.73 22.18
C LEU A 38 -20.43 -12.97 23.28
N GLN A 39 -20.18 -11.69 23.12
CA GLN A 39 -19.51 -10.88 24.15
C GLN A 39 -20.47 -10.20 25.11
N THR A 40 -21.77 -10.08 24.78
CA THR A 40 -22.75 -9.37 25.61
C THR A 40 -23.10 -10.15 26.88
N ASP A 41 -23.33 -9.41 27.97
CA ASP A 41 -23.85 -10.00 29.21
C ASP A 41 -25.28 -10.50 29.01
N TYR A 42 -26.04 -9.86 28.11
CA TYR A 42 -27.39 -10.28 27.77
C TYR A 42 -27.45 -11.73 27.27
N TYR A 43 -26.54 -12.15 26.39
CA TYR A 43 -26.43 -13.54 25.93
C TYR A 43 -25.93 -14.47 27.06
N LYS A 44 -24.82 -14.06 27.73
CA LYS A 44 -24.21 -14.89 28.79
C LYS A 44 -25.14 -15.25 29.92
N GLN A 45 -25.99 -14.31 30.35
CA GLN A 45 -26.96 -14.51 31.42
C GLN A 45 -28.11 -15.47 31.04
N ARG A 46 -28.36 -15.63 29.73
CA ARG A 46 -29.45 -16.45 29.19
C ARG A 46 -29.00 -17.84 28.74
N GLN A 47 -27.72 -18.13 28.82
CA GLN A 47 -27.19 -19.45 28.50
C GLN A 47 -27.74 -20.50 29.50
N SER A 48 -28.23 -21.61 28.94
CA SER A 48 -28.76 -22.74 29.72
C SER A 48 -27.71 -23.78 30.09
N GLY A 49 -26.51 -23.72 29.50
CA GLY A 49 -25.48 -24.75 29.58
C GLY A 49 -25.71 -25.94 28.64
N ASN A 50 -26.81 -25.94 27.88
CA ASN A 50 -27.08 -26.93 26.85
C ASN A 50 -26.63 -26.35 25.49
N ALA A 51 -25.57 -26.92 24.90
CA ALA A 51 -24.95 -26.40 23.68
C ALA A 51 -25.94 -26.24 22.51
N ARG A 52 -26.91 -27.15 22.35
CA ARG A 52 -27.92 -27.10 21.29
C ARG A 52 -28.93 -25.97 21.50
N ALA A 53 -29.40 -25.82 22.75
CA ALA A 53 -30.35 -24.77 23.12
C ALA A 53 -29.68 -23.39 23.05
N ASP A 54 -28.44 -23.28 23.52
CA ASP A 54 -27.67 -22.04 23.49
C ASP A 54 -27.33 -21.61 22.04
N ALA A 55 -27.04 -22.55 21.13
CA ALA A 55 -26.83 -22.28 19.71
C ALA A 55 -28.12 -21.78 19.03
N ALA A 56 -29.27 -22.41 19.31
CA ALA A 56 -30.56 -21.95 18.77
C ALA A 56 -30.93 -20.55 19.27
N MET A 57 -30.71 -20.27 20.55
CA MET A 57 -30.90 -18.93 21.10
C MET A 57 -29.98 -17.89 20.45
N LEU A 58 -28.71 -18.24 20.18
CA LEU A 58 -27.78 -17.36 19.51
C LEU A 58 -28.25 -17.02 18.09
N ASP A 59 -28.74 -18.02 17.34
CA ASP A 59 -29.29 -17.81 16.00
C ASP A 59 -30.52 -16.89 16.03
N ASP A 60 -31.41 -17.05 17.00
CA ASP A 60 -32.55 -16.16 17.19
C ASP A 60 -32.09 -14.71 17.48
N LEU A 61 -31.11 -14.53 18.33
CA LEU A 61 -30.55 -13.23 18.67
C LEU A 61 -29.86 -12.58 17.48
N ILE A 62 -29.12 -13.33 16.68
CA ILE A 62 -28.52 -12.82 15.43
C ILE A 62 -29.59 -12.29 14.48
N ASN A 63 -30.70 -13.00 14.35
CA ASN A 63 -31.83 -12.60 13.51
C ASN A 63 -32.65 -11.43 14.08
N ASN A 64 -32.53 -11.16 15.38
CA ASN A 64 -33.15 -10.00 16.03
C ASN A 64 -32.47 -8.67 15.68
N ILE A 65 -31.28 -8.70 15.08
CA ILE A 65 -30.64 -7.52 14.49
C ILE A 65 -30.84 -7.58 12.98
N GLN A 66 -31.51 -6.60 12.43
CA GLN A 66 -31.81 -6.51 11.02
C GLN A 66 -31.28 -5.19 10.45
N PHE A 67 -30.45 -5.28 9.43
CA PHE A 67 -30.03 -4.15 8.63
C PHE A 67 -30.99 -3.97 7.44
N MET A 68 -31.45 -2.75 7.25
CA MET A 68 -32.31 -2.36 6.14
C MET A 68 -31.59 -1.30 5.31
N PRO A 69 -31.16 -1.65 4.07
CA PRO A 69 -30.50 -0.69 3.20
C PRO A 69 -31.46 0.44 2.82
N GLY A 70 -30.90 1.64 2.73
CA GLY A 70 -31.60 2.81 2.25
C GLY A 70 -31.93 2.73 0.77
N ASP A 71 -32.85 3.58 0.34
CA ASP A 71 -33.21 3.78 -1.07
C ASP A 71 -33.15 5.27 -1.39
N ALA A 72 -32.10 5.68 -2.08
CA ALA A 72 -31.89 7.08 -2.45
C ALA A 72 -33.01 7.63 -3.32
N ALA A 73 -33.65 6.80 -4.16
CA ALA A 73 -34.77 7.21 -5.01
C ALA A 73 -36.02 7.53 -4.20
N LYS A 74 -36.17 6.96 -3.01
CA LYS A 74 -37.28 7.17 -2.09
C LYS A 74 -36.92 8.03 -0.87
N SER A 75 -35.70 8.58 -0.83
CA SER A 75 -35.18 9.33 0.32
C SER A 75 -35.22 8.54 1.63
N ILE A 76 -35.01 7.22 1.56
CA ILE A 76 -34.95 6.33 2.70
C ILE A 76 -33.46 6.13 3.06
N ASN A 77 -33.12 6.37 4.32
CA ASN A 77 -31.77 6.15 4.84
C ASN A 77 -31.55 4.70 5.26
N ASP A 78 -30.27 4.29 5.28
CA ASP A 78 -29.88 3.03 5.91
C ASP A 78 -30.34 3.00 7.37
N SER A 79 -30.85 1.86 7.82
CA SER A 79 -31.36 1.70 9.17
C SER A 79 -31.03 0.33 9.76
N VAL A 80 -30.92 0.27 11.08
CA VAL A 80 -30.73 -0.97 11.84
C VAL A 80 -31.84 -1.09 12.88
N LYS A 81 -32.45 -2.27 12.94
CA LYS A 81 -33.47 -2.62 13.91
C LYS A 81 -32.95 -3.73 14.83
N LEU A 82 -33.14 -3.57 16.12
CA LEU A 82 -32.85 -4.59 17.12
C LEU A 82 -34.09 -4.86 17.96
N THR A 83 -34.45 -6.14 18.14
CA THR A 83 -35.54 -6.59 18.97
C THR A 83 -34.99 -7.26 20.22
N ALA A 84 -35.48 -6.86 21.41
CA ALA A 84 -35.14 -7.42 22.68
C ALA A 84 -36.40 -7.55 23.57
N GLU A 85 -36.29 -8.13 24.77
CA GLU A 85 -37.41 -8.36 25.68
C GLU A 85 -38.04 -7.04 26.16
N THR A 86 -37.21 -6.00 26.38
CA THR A 86 -37.69 -4.69 26.81
C THR A 86 -37.20 -3.61 25.83
N GLY A 87 -37.94 -2.49 25.73
CA GLY A 87 -37.52 -1.34 24.90
C GLY A 87 -36.24 -0.70 25.40
N GLN A 88 -35.96 -0.74 26.71
CA GLN A 88 -34.73 -0.24 27.28
C GLN A 88 -33.53 -1.10 26.90
N ASP A 89 -33.66 -2.44 27.00
CA ASP A 89 -32.62 -3.37 26.55
C ASP A 89 -32.37 -3.24 25.06
N ALA A 90 -33.42 -3.15 24.24
CA ALA A 90 -33.30 -2.95 22.81
C ALA A 90 -32.51 -1.68 22.47
N ASN A 91 -32.79 -0.55 23.13
CA ASN A 91 -32.08 0.69 22.90
C ASN A 91 -30.58 0.60 23.32
N ASN A 92 -30.33 0.05 24.50
CA ASN A 92 -28.96 -0.11 25.00
C ASN A 92 -28.13 -1.06 24.13
N LEU A 93 -28.69 -2.20 23.75
CA LEU A 93 -28.05 -3.19 22.91
C LEU A 93 -27.82 -2.66 21.48
N LEU A 94 -28.76 -1.91 20.93
CA LEU A 94 -28.57 -1.28 19.62
C LEU A 94 -27.41 -0.28 19.61
N ARG A 95 -27.30 0.56 20.62
CA ARG A 95 -26.16 1.49 20.76
C ARG A 95 -24.85 0.75 20.89
N GLN A 96 -24.81 -0.32 21.68
CA GLN A 96 -23.62 -1.15 21.83
C GLN A 96 -23.25 -1.84 20.51
N TYR A 97 -24.24 -2.34 19.77
CA TYR A 97 -24.00 -2.96 18.47
C TYR A 97 -23.45 -1.99 17.44
N VAL A 98 -24.02 -0.79 17.35
CA VAL A 98 -23.52 0.25 16.44
C VAL A 98 -22.08 0.64 16.79
N ALA A 99 -21.76 0.79 18.07
CA ALA A 99 -20.40 1.08 18.52
C ALA A 99 -19.44 -0.08 18.20
N PHE A 100 -19.86 -1.32 18.41
CA PHE A 100 -19.08 -2.52 18.09
C PHE A 100 -18.78 -2.63 16.59
N ALA A 101 -19.78 -2.44 15.74
CA ALA A 101 -19.61 -2.45 14.28
C ALA A 101 -18.69 -1.31 13.81
N SER A 102 -18.80 -0.12 14.40
CA SER A 102 -17.95 1.01 14.10
C SER A 102 -16.48 0.75 14.46
N GLN A 103 -16.21 0.19 15.63
CA GLN A 103 -14.85 -0.18 16.04
C GLN A 103 -14.26 -1.26 15.14
N ARG A 104 -15.07 -2.25 14.76
CA ARG A 104 -14.64 -3.34 13.87
C ARG A 104 -14.33 -2.82 12.47
N ALA A 105 -15.14 -1.91 11.95
CA ALA A 105 -14.90 -1.24 10.67
C ALA A 105 -13.58 -0.42 10.69
N ALA A 106 -13.36 0.34 11.75
CA ALA A 106 -12.13 1.12 11.93
C ALA A 106 -10.89 0.23 12.02
N GLY A 107 -11.00 -0.92 12.73
CA GLY A 107 -9.94 -1.91 12.82
C GLY A 107 -9.59 -2.50 11.46
N HIS A 108 -10.59 -2.91 10.69
CA HIS A 108 -10.44 -3.51 9.37
C HIS A 108 -9.77 -2.52 8.39
N LEU A 109 -10.25 -1.28 8.31
CA LEU A 109 -9.65 -0.23 7.49
C LEU A 109 -8.19 0.06 7.87
N ASN A 110 -7.90 0.09 9.16
CA ASN A 110 -6.54 0.32 9.64
C ASN A 110 -5.59 -0.83 9.23
N ASP A 111 -6.05 -2.07 9.28
CA ASP A 111 -5.27 -3.23 8.87
C ASP A 111 -5.03 -3.26 7.34
N GLU A 112 -6.04 -2.89 6.55
CA GLU A 112 -5.89 -2.71 5.10
C GLU A 112 -4.88 -1.63 4.76
N LEU A 113 -4.94 -0.47 5.42
CA LEU A 113 -3.97 0.61 5.24
C LEU A 113 -2.55 0.17 5.58
N LYS A 114 -2.35 -0.53 6.70
CA LYS A 114 -1.04 -1.06 7.08
C LYS A 114 -0.51 -2.04 6.03
N GLY A 115 -1.37 -2.93 5.52
CA GLY A 115 -1.02 -3.86 4.46
C GLY A 115 -0.60 -3.15 3.17
N ALA A 116 -1.36 -2.14 2.73
CA ALA A 116 -1.06 -1.32 1.56
C ALA A 116 0.27 -0.54 1.71
N TRP A 117 0.52 0.04 2.88
CA TRP A 117 1.79 0.72 3.18
C TRP A 117 2.97 -0.23 3.18
N ALA A 118 2.84 -1.42 3.77
CA ALA A 118 3.88 -2.45 3.76
C ALA A 118 4.23 -2.89 2.34
N ALA A 119 3.21 -3.16 1.50
CA ALA A 119 3.41 -3.52 0.10
C ALA A 119 4.12 -2.40 -0.69
N ARG A 120 3.70 -1.13 -0.50
CA ARG A 120 4.33 0.02 -1.15
C ARG A 120 5.79 0.20 -0.73
N THR A 121 6.08 -0.02 0.54
CA THR A 121 7.46 0.05 1.06
C THR A 121 8.35 -1.00 0.40
N VAL A 122 7.86 -2.23 0.25
CA VAL A 122 8.58 -3.30 -0.46
C VAL A 122 8.85 -2.93 -1.92
N GLN A 123 7.84 -2.40 -2.62
CA GLN A 123 7.98 -1.95 -4.01
C GLN A 123 9.01 -0.82 -4.15
N MET A 124 8.97 0.18 -3.26
CA MET A 124 9.92 1.29 -3.28
C MET A 124 11.35 0.81 -3.02
N LYS A 125 11.57 -0.08 -2.05
CA LYS A 125 12.89 -0.67 -1.79
C LYS A 125 13.42 -1.44 -3.00
N ALA A 126 12.57 -2.23 -3.66
CA ALA A 126 12.94 -2.95 -4.86
C ALA A 126 13.26 -2.00 -6.03
N GLN A 127 12.58 -0.87 -6.14
CA GLN A 127 12.84 0.14 -7.15
C GLN A 127 14.20 0.84 -6.91
N VAL A 128 14.47 1.25 -5.67
CA VAL A 128 15.77 1.84 -5.28
C VAL A 128 16.90 0.88 -5.59
N LYS A 129 16.78 -0.39 -5.18
CA LYS A 129 17.79 -1.40 -5.48
C LYS A 129 18.05 -1.55 -6.97
N ARG A 130 17.01 -1.60 -7.79
CA ARG A 130 17.19 -1.65 -9.27
C ARG A 130 17.88 -0.41 -9.81
N GLN A 131 17.58 0.78 -9.27
CA GLN A 131 18.25 2.01 -9.69
C GLN A 131 19.74 2.01 -9.30
N GLU A 132 20.07 1.51 -8.11
CA GLU A 132 21.46 1.33 -7.66
C GLU A 132 22.22 0.35 -8.58
N GLU A 133 21.64 -0.80 -8.88
CA GLU A 133 22.23 -1.79 -9.79
C GLU A 133 22.48 -1.23 -11.21
N VAL A 134 21.52 -0.44 -11.73
CA VAL A 134 21.68 0.21 -13.04
C VAL A 134 22.76 1.29 -12.99
N ALA A 135 22.79 2.11 -11.93
CA ALA A 135 23.80 3.14 -11.76
C ALA A 135 25.20 2.52 -11.65
N GLU A 136 25.36 1.44 -10.89
CA GLU A 136 26.61 0.69 -10.76
C GLU A 136 27.04 0.10 -12.12
N ALA A 137 26.13 -0.51 -12.85
CA ALA A 137 26.41 -1.06 -14.18
C ALA A 137 26.88 0.02 -15.16
N ILE A 138 26.26 1.20 -15.16
CA ILE A 138 26.68 2.34 -15.98
C ILE A 138 28.06 2.84 -15.57
N PHE A 139 28.30 2.95 -14.27
CA PHE A 139 29.59 3.37 -13.73
C PHE A 139 30.71 2.40 -14.14
N ASN A 140 30.50 1.10 -13.93
CA ASN A 140 31.46 0.06 -14.30
C ASN A 140 31.74 0.05 -15.80
N ARG A 141 30.71 0.21 -16.63
CA ARG A 141 30.86 0.31 -18.09
C ARG A 141 31.70 1.51 -18.47
N ARG A 142 31.41 2.70 -17.93
CA ARG A 142 32.18 3.93 -18.22
C ARG A 142 33.65 3.78 -17.80
N THR A 143 33.90 3.27 -16.61
CA THR A 143 35.27 3.02 -16.11
C THR A 143 36.01 2.09 -17.05
N HIS A 144 35.39 0.97 -17.41
CA HIS A 144 35.99 0.01 -18.33
C HIS A 144 36.27 0.60 -19.72
N SER A 145 35.36 1.41 -20.29
CA SER A 145 35.60 2.08 -21.57
C SER A 145 36.78 3.04 -21.52
N VAL A 146 36.93 3.81 -20.44
CA VAL A 146 38.07 4.73 -20.27
C VAL A 146 39.38 3.94 -20.08
N GLU A 147 39.40 2.85 -19.32
CA GLU A 147 40.56 1.99 -19.13
C GLU A 147 41.01 1.36 -20.45
N GLN A 148 40.09 0.86 -21.26
CA GLN A 148 40.40 0.31 -22.59
C GLN A 148 40.94 1.40 -23.53
N ALA A 149 40.32 2.57 -23.54
CA ALA A 149 40.82 3.72 -24.34
C ALA A 149 42.25 4.14 -23.91
N LEU A 150 42.50 4.19 -22.61
CA LEU A 150 43.85 4.50 -22.10
C LEU A 150 44.90 3.45 -22.53
N LYS A 151 44.55 2.18 -22.51
CA LYS A 151 45.38 1.09 -22.96
C LYS A 151 45.71 1.22 -24.45
N VAL A 152 44.73 1.53 -25.29
CA VAL A 152 44.91 1.78 -26.74
C VAL A 152 45.79 3.01 -26.98
N ALA A 153 45.54 4.14 -26.28
CA ALA A 153 46.36 5.33 -26.36
C ALA A 153 47.80 5.11 -25.94
N GLN A 154 48.06 4.25 -24.96
CA GLN A 154 49.37 3.84 -24.54
C GLN A 154 50.09 3.01 -25.61
N GLN A 155 49.41 2.04 -26.22
CA GLN A 155 49.97 1.15 -27.25
C GLN A 155 50.33 1.92 -28.52
N HIS A 156 49.50 2.92 -28.89
CA HIS A 156 49.74 3.75 -30.09
C HIS A 156 50.51 5.04 -29.80
N ASN A 157 51.00 5.22 -28.56
CA ASN A 157 51.78 6.37 -28.11
C ASN A 157 51.09 7.75 -28.33
N ILE A 158 49.74 7.78 -28.22
CA ILE A 158 48.94 8.97 -28.35
C ILE A 158 49.09 9.83 -27.09
N SER A 159 49.95 10.85 -27.16
CA SER A 159 50.30 11.70 -26.02
C SER A 159 49.51 13.01 -25.93
N ARG A 160 48.79 13.35 -26.98
CA ARG A 160 47.91 14.55 -27.05
C ARG A 160 46.57 14.19 -27.64
N SER A 161 45.57 15.04 -27.42
CA SER A 161 44.28 14.87 -28.09
C SER A 161 44.45 14.99 -29.60
N GLU A 162 43.93 14.02 -30.33
CA GLU A 162 43.88 13.99 -31.80
C GLU A 162 42.49 14.32 -32.33
N THR A 163 41.60 14.80 -31.47
CA THR A 163 40.22 15.18 -31.82
C THR A 163 39.84 16.48 -31.15
N ASP A 164 39.04 17.27 -31.83
CA ASP A 164 38.37 18.47 -31.30
C ASP A 164 36.96 18.18 -30.77
N VAL A 165 36.52 16.93 -30.87
CA VAL A 165 35.19 16.52 -30.40
C VAL A 165 35.21 16.41 -28.90
N PRO A 166 34.23 17.00 -28.19
CA PRO A 166 34.10 16.84 -26.73
C PRO A 166 34.02 15.37 -26.29
N ALA A 167 34.66 15.06 -25.19
CA ALA A 167 34.79 13.67 -24.70
C ALA A 167 33.46 12.94 -24.43
N ASP A 168 32.40 13.68 -24.14
CA ASP A 168 31.04 13.19 -23.90
C ASP A 168 30.25 12.89 -25.17
N GLN A 169 30.73 13.37 -26.32
CA GLN A 169 30.17 13.16 -27.67
C GLN A 169 30.92 12.08 -28.45
N LEU A 170 32.08 11.62 -27.96
CA LEU A 170 32.85 10.58 -28.62
C LEU A 170 32.22 9.19 -28.29
N PRO A 171 32.07 8.32 -29.30
CA PRO A 171 31.72 6.93 -29.07
C PRO A 171 32.86 6.22 -28.29
N ASP A 172 32.50 5.22 -27.50
CA ASP A 172 33.42 4.47 -26.64
C ASP A 172 34.64 3.92 -27.41
N SER A 173 34.44 3.54 -28.67
CA SER A 173 35.49 3.04 -29.59
C SER A 173 36.52 4.08 -30.02
N GLU A 174 36.22 5.36 -29.87
CA GLU A 174 37.09 6.49 -30.31
C GLU A 174 37.65 7.29 -29.13
N LEU A 175 37.33 6.93 -27.88
CA LEU A 175 37.81 7.60 -26.66
C LEU A 175 39.35 7.69 -26.60
N PHE A 176 40.09 6.74 -27.21
CA PHE A 176 41.54 6.75 -27.24
C PHE A 176 42.13 7.99 -27.91
N LEU A 177 41.37 8.68 -28.81
CA LEU A 177 41.79 9.90 -29.46
C LEU A 177 41.95 11.09 -28.51
N LEU A 178 41.41 11.02 -27.28
CA LEU A 178 41.62 12.04 -26.26
C LEU A 178 43.04 12.13 -25.74
N GLY A 179 43.85 11.08 -25.96
CA GLY A 179 45.24 11.01 -25.51
C GLY A 179 45.37 10.61 -24.04
N ARG A 180 46.54 10.13 -23.67
CA ARG A 180 46.87 9.58 -22.33
C ARG A 180 46.55 10.51 -21.15
N PRO A 181 46.97 11.80 -21.17
CA PRO A 181 46.79 12.64 -19.97
C PRO A 181 45.31 12.91 -19.69
N MET A 182 44.48 13.10 -20.74
CA MET A 182 43.06 13.39 -20.59
C MET A 182 42.27 12.14 -20.12
N LEU A 183 42.62 10.96 -20.63
CA LEU A 183 42.03 9.70 -20.22
C LEU A 183 42.41 9.33 -18.79
N GLN A 184 43.66 9.59 -18.36
CA GLN A 184 44.11 9.35 -17.00
C GLN A 184 43.37 10.26 -16.01
N ALA A 185 43.26 11.56 -16.29
CA ALA A 185 42.52 12.47 -15.45
C ALA A 185 41.03 12.10 -15.37
N ARG A 186 40.44 11.60 -16.47
CA ARG A 186 39.06 11.12 -16.49
C ARG A 186 38.85 9.86 -15.67
N LEU A 187 39.80 8.93 -15.69
CA LEU A 187 39.76 7.72 -14.88
C LEU A 187 39.86 8.06 -13.38
N GLU A 188 40.79 8.93 -13.00
CA GLU A 188 40.96 9.41 -11.63
C GLU A 188 39.66 10.07 -11.11
N ASN A 189 39.00 10.90 -11.93
CA ASN A 189 37.73 11.53 -11.57
C ASN A 189 36.56 10.55 -11.44
N LEU A 190 36.59 9.40 -12.12
CA LEU A 190 35.59 8.37 -11.98
C LEU A 190 35.80 7.52 -10.70
N GLN A 191 37.05 7.46 -10.19
CA GLN A 191 37.40 6.66 -9.01
C GLN A 191 37.43 7.47 -7.71
N ALA A 192 37.29 8.80 -7.78
CA ALA A 192 37.24 9.71 -6.63
C ALA A 192 35.82 9.84 -6.08
#